data_2d8970a7328b2e3a78a2172b9aee18e1
#
_entry.id   2d8970a7328b2e3a78a2172b9aee18e1
#
_cell.length_a   1.000
_cell.length_b   1.000
_cell.length_c   1.000
_cell.angle_alpha   90.00
_cell.angle_beta   90.00
_cell.angle_gamma   90.00
#
_symmetry.space_group_name_H-M   'P 1'
#
loop_
_entity.id
_entity.type
_entity.pdbx_description
1 polymer ?
#
loop_
_entity_poly.entity_id
_entity_poly.type
_entity_poly.pdbx_seq_one_letter_code
_entity_poly.pdbx_strand_id
1 'polypeptide(L)'
;TRMDYVASFFQEVGYCLAVERLLGIEGDVPRRASQIRVLLMELQRIASHLVAVGSALNELGATTMMTIAFRTREDILRIFERISGLRMNNEFVRPGGVLEDVPEGTTDYIRGLLPNIRRGTAEMEDIVAANPIFKARFQDVGVLSLSALMALGQTGPGLKAAGLAWDLRKSQPYCGYEDYEFDVPVRDKSDAYNRAMIRFEECYQSLRIVYQALDLLDASQGEPVMVADKKIAWP
;
A
#
# COMPACT_ATOMS: atom_id res chain seq x y z
N THR A 1 0.59 -15.14 2.87
CA THR A 1 -0.71 -14.68 2.33
C THR A 1 -1.78 -14.53 3.41
N ARG A 2 -1.61 -15.14 4.56
CA ARG A 2 -2.63 -15.18 5.65
C ARG A 2 -2.19 -14.48 6.94
N MET A 3 -0.99 -13.90 7.00
CA MET A 3 -0.48 -13.19 8.18
C MET A 3 -1.21 -11.87 8.42
N ASP A 4 -1.43 -11.10 7.35
CA ASP A 4 -2.23 -9.87 7.36
C ASP A 4 -3.13 -9.86 6.11
N TYR A 5 -4.39 -10.24 6.30
CA TYR A 5 -5.34 -10.37 5.19
C TYR A 5 -5.80 -9.03 4.58
N VAL A 6 -5.50 -7.90 5.20
CA VAL A 6 -5.74 -6.56 4.64
C VAL A 6 -4.51 -5.97 3.94
N ALA A 7 -3.35 -6.62 4.04
CA ALA A 7 -2.09 -6.21 3.41
C ALA A 7 -1.29 -7.40 2.84
N SER A 8 -1.97 -8.36 2.20
CA SER A 8 -1.40 -9.64 1.74
C SER A 8 -0.20 -9.47 0.81
N PHE A 9 -0.23 -8.55 -0.15
CA PHE A 9 0.90 -8.33 -1.06
C PHE A 9 2.18 -7.88 -0.36
N PHE A 10 2.09 -7.11 0.72
CA PHE A 10 3.28 -6.75 1.50
C PHE A 10 3.91 -7.97 2.16
N GLN A 11 3.09 -8.91 2.64
CA GLN A 11 3.58 -10.14 3.25
C GLN A 11 4.20 -11.08 2.20
N GLU A 12 3.58 -11.17 1.02
CA GLU A 12 4.14 -11.93 -0.11
C GLU A 12 5.49 -11.36 -0.54
N VAL A 13 5.56 -10.05 -0.76
CA VAL A 13 6.82 -9.38 -1.15
C VAL A 13 7.89 -9.53 -0.07
N GLY A 14 7.56 -9.29 1.20
CA GLY A 14 8.51 -9.43 2.30
C GLY A 14 9.11 -10.84 2.39
N TYR A 15 8.27 -11.87 2.23
CA TYR A 15 8.73 -13.26 2.17
C TYR A 15 9.61 -13.51 0.93
N CYS A 16 9.18 -13.07 -0.25
CA CYS A 16 9.93 -13.27 -1.49
C CYS A 16 11.29 -12.57 -1.45
N LEU A 17 11.37 -11.33 -0.98
CA LEU A 17 12.64 -10.61 -0.82
C LEU A 17 13.62 -11.34 0.12
N ALA A 18 13.12 -11.90 1.22
CA ALA A 18 13.95 -12.68 2.15
C ALA A 18 14.51 -13.94 1.48
N VAL A 19 13.65 -14.66 0.74
CA VAL A 19 14.07 -15.88 0.00
C VAL A 19 15.02 -15.53 -1.15
N GLU A 20 14.74 -14.49 -1.93
CA GLU A 20 15.59 -14.02 -3.03
C GLU A 20 16.99 -13.64 -2.54
N ARG A 21 17.07 -12.97 -1.38
CA ARG A 21 18.33 -12.62 -0.77
C ARG A 21 19.11 -13.85 -0.27
N LEU A 22 18.42 -14.81 0.35
CA LEU A 22 19.05 -16.08 0.78
C LEU A 22 19.60 -16.90 -0.38
N LEU A 23 18.92 -16.84 -1.53
CA LEU A 23 19.31 -17.54 -2.76
C LEU A 23 20.32 -16.74 -3.60
N GLY A 24 20.60 -15.48 -3.25
CA GLY A 24 21.52 -14.61 -4.00
C GLY A 24 20.99 -14.17 -5.36
N ILE A 25 19.67 -14.22 -5.60
CA ILE A 25 19.00 -13.86 -6.87
C ILE A 25 18.31 -12.50 -6.84
N GLU A 26 18.47 -11.72 -5.79
CA GLU A 26 17.78 -10.42 -5.65
C GLU A 26 18.08 -9.46 -6.82
N GLY A 27 19.29 -9.54 -7.40
CA GLY A 27 19.69 -8.75 -8.58
C GLY A 27 19.16 -9.28 -9.92
N ASP A 28 18.66 -10.51 -9.97
CA ASP A 28 18.20 -11.16 -11.20
C ASP A 28 16.68 -11.01 -11.42
N VAL A 29 15.96 -10.49 -10.42
CA VAL A 29 14.51 -10.27 -10.51
C VAL A 29 14.21 -9.24 -11.61
N PRO A 30 13.39 -9.60 -12.62
CA PRO A 30 13.10 -8.70 -13.72
C PRO A 30 12.49 -7.37 -13.27
N ARG A 31 12.90 -6.26 -13.92
CA ARG A 31 12.40 -4.92 -13.60
C ARG A 31 10.88 -4.85 -13.70
N ARG A 32 10.29 -5.46 -14.73
CA ARG A 32 8.84 -5.51 -14.91
C ARG A 32 8.13 -6.20 -13.73
N ALA A 33 8.70 -7.29 -13.20
CA ALA A 33 8.16 -7.95 -12.01
C ALA A 33 8.16 -7.02 -10.79
N SER A 34 9.24 -6.27 -10.60
CA SER A 34 9.35 -5.27 -9.53
C SER A 34 8.31 -4.15 -9.67
N GLN A 35 8.06 -3.67 -10.89
CA GLN A 35 7.02 -2.67 -11.18
C GLN A 35 5.61 -3.19 -10.85
N ILE A 36 5.30 -4.45 -11.20
CA ILE A 36 4.03 -5.10 -10.85
C ILE A 36 3.89 -5.22 -9.33
N ARG A 37 4.95 -5.64 -8.64
CA ARG A 37 4.96 -5.72 -7.16
C ARG A 37 4.66 -4.37 -6.53
N VAL A 38 5.30 -3.29 -6.99
CA VAL A 38 5.06 -1.91 -6.50
C VAL A 38 3.62 -1.49 -6.76
N LEU A 39 3.09 -1.68 -7.97
CA LEU A 39 1.70 -1.39 -8.30
C LEU A 39 0.73 -2.06 -7.32
N LEU A 40 0.90 -3.37 -7.09
CA LEU A 40 0.04 -4.16 -6.22
C LEU A 40 0.15 -3.73 -4.76
N MET A 41 1.37 -3.47 -4.27
CA MET A 41 1.59 -3.00 -2.89
C MET A 41 0.95 -1.63 -2.64
N GLU A 42 1.08 -0.68 -3.56
CA GLU A 42 0.53 0.66 -3.34
C GLU A 42 -1.01 0.67 -3.45
N LEU A 43 -1.61 -0.10 -4.34
CA LEU A 43 -3.06 -0.32 -4.34
C LEU A 43 -3.53 -1.01 -3.04
N GLN A 44 -2.75 -1.99 -2.54
CA GLN A 44 -3.04 -2.66 -1.28
C GLN A 44 -2.94 -1.69 -0.08
N ARG A 45 -1.98 -0.77 -0.10
CA ARG A 45 -1.85 0.26 0.95
C ARG A 45 -3.10 1.12 1.03
N ILE A 46 -3.61 1.59 -0.11
CA ILE A 46 -4.86 2.36 -0.16
C ILE A 46 -6.01 1.51 0.39
N ALA A 47 -6.17 0.28 -0.09
CA ALA A 47 -7.21 -0.63 0.37
C ALA A 47 -7.16 -0.89 1.88
N SER A 48 -5.96 -1.05 2.44
CA SER A 48 -5.73 -1.25 3.88
C SER A 48 -6.06 -0.01 4.70
N HIS A 49 -5.64 1.17 4.25
CA HIS A 49 -5.92 2.43 4.96
C HIS A 49 -7.42 2.77 4.96
N LEU A 50 -8.14 2.49 3.87
CA LEU A 50 -9.59 2.64 3.82
C LEU A 50 -10.29 1.75 4.86
N VAL A 51 -9.86 0.49 5.01
CA VAL A 51 -10.38 -0.39 6.06
C VAL A 51 -10.07 0.15 7.44
N ALA A 52 -8.81 0.56 7.69
CA ALA A 52 -8.38 1.05 9.00
C ALA A 52 -9.19 2.27 9.47
N VAL A 53 -9.39 3.25 8.59
CA VAL A 53 -10.17 4.45 8.93
C VAL A 53 -11.67 4.14 8.97
N GLY A 54 -12.19 3.39 7.99
CA GLY A 54 -13.60 3.02 7.94
C GLY A 54 -14.06 2.23 9.16
N SER A 55 -13.27 1.23 9.61
CA SER A 55 -13.58 0.45 10.81
C SER A 55 -13.47 1.28 12.09
N ALA A 56 -12.44 2.12 12.23
CA ALA A 56 -12.30 3.00 13.39
C ALA A 56 -13.50 3.95 13.53
N LEU A 57 -14.01 4.47 12.43
CA LEU A 57 -15.19 5.33 12.42
C LEU A 57 -16.49 4.55 12.70
N ASN A 58 -16.60 3.33 12.21
CA ASN A 58 -17.72 2.44 12.52
C ASN A 58 -17.82 2.18 14.02
N GLU A 59 -16.69 1.93 14.70
CA GLU A 59 -16.64 1.76 16.16
C GLU A 59 -17.09 3.02 16.93
N LEU A 60 -16.99 4.21 16.33
CA LEU A 60 -17.53 5.45 16.87
C LEU A 60 -19.00 5.70 16.54
N GLY A 61 -19.66 4.74 15.87
CA GLY A 61 -21.06 4.84 15.48
C GLY A 61 -21.31 5.46 14.11
N ALA A 62 -20.25 5.82 13.36
CA ALA A 62 -20.37 6.35 11.99
C ALA A 62 -20.40 5.20 10.95
N THR A 63 -21.42 4.35 10.99
CA THR A 63 -21.55 3.12 10.17
C THR A 63 -21.50 3.40 8.66
N THR A 64 -22.03 4.54 8.21
CA THR A 64 -21.96 4.98 6.81
C THR A 64 -20.52 5.06 6.29
N MET A 65 -19.56 5.41 7.14
CA MET A 65 -18.16 5.51 6.75
C MET A 65 -17.57 4.16 6.33
N MET A 66 -17.95 3.08 7.00
CA MET A 66 -17.59 1.73 6.60
C MET A 66 -18.10 1.41 5.19
N THR A 67 -19.35 1.78 4.89
CA THR A 67 -19.95 1.57 3.56
C THR A 67 -19.21 2.34 2.48
N ILE A 68 -18.85 3.61 2.71
CA ILE A 68 -18.09 4.44 1.77
C ILE A 68 -16.69 3.85 1.56
N ALA A 69 -16.00 3.47 2.64
CA ALA A 69 -14.69 2.84 2.58
C ALA A 69 -14.70 1.57 1.73
N PHE A 70 -15.66 0.68 1.95
CA PHE A 70 -15.76 -0.58 1.23
C PHE A 70 -16.21 -0.41 -0.22
N ARG A 71 -17.06 0.57 -0.54
CA ARG A 71 -17.38 0.94 -1.92
C ARG A 71 -16.12 1.34 -2.69
N THR A 72 -15.28 2.20 -2.12
CA THR A 72 -14.03 2.64 -2.75
C THR A 72 -13.00 1.51 -2.84
N ARG A 73 -12.90 0.69 -1.78
CA ARG A 73 -12.04 -0.49 -1.75
C ARG A 73 -12.42 -1.53 -2.79
N GLU A 74 -13.70 -1.65 -3.12
CA GLU A 74 -14.19 -2.62 -4.10
C GLU A 74 -13.55 -2.42 -5.48
N ASP A 75 -13.32 -1.19 -5.93
CA ASP A 75 -12.64 -0.93 -7.18
C ASP A 75 -11.21 -1.51 -7.17
N ILE A 76 -10.51 -1.43 -6.03
CA ILE A 76 -9.17 -2.02 -5.88
C ILE A 76 -9.24 -3.56 -5.87
N LEU A 77 -10.21 -4.16 -5.20
CA LEU A 77 -10.38 -5.62 -5.19
C LEU A 77 -10.66 -6.18 -6.58
N ARG A 78 -11.41 -5.46 -7.42
CA ARG A 78 -11.62 -5.82 -8.83
C ARG A 78 -10.33 -5.77 -9.65
N ILE A 79 -9.44 -4.81 -9.36
CA ILE A 79 -8.10 -4.79 -9.96
C ILE A 79 -7.31 -6.04 -9.57
N PHE A 80 -7.31 -6.40 -8.27
CA PHE A 80 -6.62 -7.60 -7.80
C PHE A 80 -7.16 -8.87 -8.45
N GLU A 81 -8.49 -9.01 -8.51
CA GLU A 81 -9.14 -10.14 -9.16
C GLU A 81 -8.77 -10.25 -10.65
N ARG A 82 -8.71 -9.11 -11.36
CA ARG A 82 -8.30 -9.06 -12.76
C ARG A 82 -6.84 -9.53 -12.97
N ILE A 83 -5.92 -9.18 -12.06
CA ILE A 83 -4.51 -9.49 -12.19
C ILE A 83 -4.19 -10.90 -11.69
N SER A 84 -4.74 -11.29 -10.53
CA SER A 84 -4.35 -12.51 -9.82
C SER A 84 -5.42 -13.60 -9.81
N GLY A 85 -6.61 -13.32 -10.33
CA GLY A 85 -7.77 -14.21 -10.22
C GLY A 85 -8.44 -14.23 -8.85
N LEU A 86 -7.88 -13.54 -7.85
CA LEU A 86 -8.38 -13.51 -6.47
C LEU A 86 -8.56 -12.07 -5.98
N ARG A 87 -9.63 -11.83 -5.24
CA ARG A 87 -9.91 -10.51 -4.63
C ARG A 87 -9.04 -10.21 -3.41
N MET A 88 -8.66 -11.25 -2.67
CA MET A 88 -7.87 -11.17 -1.44
C MET A 88 -6.98 -12.43 -1.32
N ASN A 89 -5.88 -12.33 -0.56
CA ASN A 89 -4.94 -13.45 -0.34
C ASN A 89 -4.43 -14.06 -1.66
N ASN A 90 -3.88 -13.20 -2.50
CA ASN A 90 -3.72 -13.42 -3.93
C ASN A 90 -2.66 -14.45 -4.32
N GLU A 91 -1.63 -14.70 -3.50
CA GLU A 91 -0.51 -15.63 -3.79
C GLU A 91 0.15 -15.40 -5.17
N PHE A 92 0.25 -14.16 -5.58
CA PHE A 92 0.67 -13.77 -6.93
C PHE A 92 2.17 -13.48 -7.02
N VAL A 93 2.74 -12.91 -5.95
CA VAL A 93 4.19 -12.65 -5.87
C VAL A 93 4.91 -13.95 -5.55
N ARG A 94 5.97 -14.24 -6.30
CA ARG A 94 6.78 -15.46 -6.16
C ARG A 94 8.25 -15.11 -6.01
N PRO A 95 9.06 -15.93 -5.33
CA PRO A 95 10.52 -15.76 -5.37
C PRO A 95 11.01 -15.75 -6.83
N GLY A 96 11.76 -14.71 -7.18
CA GLY A 96 12.25 -14.49 -8.54
C GLY A 96 11.33 -13.69 -9.46
N GLY A 97 10.14 -13.24 -9.00
CA GLY A 97 9.24 -12.41 -9.80
C GLY A 97 7.79 -12.43 -9.37
N VAL A 98 6.88 -12.57 -10.35
CA VAL A 98 5.45 -12.73 -10.18
C VAL A 98 4.95 -13.92 -10.99
N LEU A 99 3.77 -14.43 -10.64
CA LEU A 99 3.23 -15.66 -11.23
C LEU A 99 3.05 -15.55 -12.76
N GLU A 100 2.46 -14.44 -13.19
CA GLU A 100 2.14 -14.14 -14.59
C GLU A 100 2.26 -12.63 -14.82
N ASP A 101 2.31 -12.22 -16.09
CA ASP A 101 2.22 -10.81 -16.46
C ASP A 101 0.80 -10.27 -16.26
N VAL A 102 0.65 -8.96 -16.18
CA VAL A 102 -0.67 -8.33 -16.12
C VAL A 102 -1.43 -8.55 -17.43
N PRO A 103 -2.71 -8.94 -17.39
CA PRO A 103 -3.52 -9.14 -18.60
C PRO A 103 -3.55 -7.89 -19.49
N GLU A 104 -3.67 -8.08 -20.80
CA GLU A 104 -3.78 -6.98 -21.77
C GLU A 104 -4.91 -6.00 -21.40
N GLY A 105 -4.67 -4.70 -21.57
CA GLY A 105 -5.62 -3.64 -21.25
C GLY A 105 -5.82 -3.40 -19.73
N THR A 106 -5.01 -4.02 -18.86
CA THR A 106 -5.13 -3.83 -17.41
C THR A 106 -4.68 -2.45 -16.97
N THR A 107 -3.65 -1.88 -17.58
CA THR A 107 -3.17 -0.52 -17.26
C THR A 107 -4.25 0.52 -17.53
N ASP A 108 -4.94 0.45 -18.67
CA ASP A 108 -6.05 1.35 -19.00
C ASP A 108 -7.26 1.14 -18.09
N TYR A 109 -7.58 -0.12 -17.76
CA TYR A 109 -8.63 -0.45 -16.80
C TYR A 109 -8.36 0.20 -15.43
N ILE A 110 -7.14 0.10 -14.92
CA ILE A 110 -6.76 0.71 -13.66
C ILE A 110 -6.85 2.23 -13.76
N ARG A 111 -6.29 2.86 -14.82
CA ARG A 111 -6.40 4.31 -15.03
C ARG A 111 -7.84 4.80 -15.00
N GLY A 112 -8.77 4.03 -15.55
CA GLY A 112 -10.19 4.34 -15.52
C GLY A 112 -10.80 4.35 -14.11
N LEU A 113 -10.26 3.56 -13.18
CA LEU A 113 -10.75 3.46 -11.79
C LEU A 113 -10.09 4.46 -10.82
N LEU A 114 -8.85 4.91 -11.09
CA LEU A 114 -8.12 5.80 -10.18
C LEU A 114 -8.87 7.09 -9.80
N PRO A 115 -9.60 7.78 -10.72
CA PRO A 115 -10.39 8.94 -10.35
C PRO A 115 -11.49 8.62 -9.31
N ASN A 116 -12.11 7.44 -9.39
CA ASN A 116 -13.12 7.00 -8.42
C ASN A 116 -12.50 6.71 -7.07
N ILE A 117 -11.36 6.02 -7.05
CA ILE A 117 -10.61 5.71 -5.81
C ILE A 117 -10.18 7.03 -5.14
N ARG A 118 -9.63 7.97 -5.89
CA ARG A 118 -9.26 9.29 -5.37
C ARG A 118 -10.45 10.05 -4.79
N ARG A 119 -11.57 10.08 -5.51
CA ARG A 119 -12.78 10.76 -5.06
C ARG A 119 -13.36 10.14 -3.80
N GLY A 120 -13.43 8.80 -3.72
CA GLY A 120 -13.91 8.11 -2.52
C GLY A 120 -13.00 8.32 -1.31
N THR A 121 -11.69 8.40 -1.51
CA THR A 121 -10.73 8.73 -0.45
C THR A 121 -10.95 10.16 0.04
N ALA A 122 -11.11 11.13 -0.86
CA ALA A 122 -11.36 12.53 -0.52
C ALA A 122 -12.72 12.71 0.18
N GLU A 123 -13.77 12.03 -0.27
CA GLU A 123 -15.09 12.03 0.39
C GLU A 123 -14.98 11.59 1.85
N MET A 124 -14.22 10.53 2.13
CA MET A 124 -13.98 10.08 3.51
C MET A 124 -13.20 11.10 4.31
N GLU A 125 -12.13 11.66 3.75
CA GLU A 125 -11.29 12.65 4.42
C GLU A 125 -12.10 13.90 4.79
N ASP A 126 -12.89 14.44 3.87
CA ASP A 126 -13.72 15.63 4.09
C ASP A 126 -14.72 15.41 5.22
N ILE A 127 -15.39 14.25 5.24
CA ILE A 127 -16.33 13.91 6.31
C ILE A 127 -15.62 13.82 7.66
N VAL A 128 -14.47 13.16 7.70
CA VAL A 128 -13.67 12.96 8.93
C VAL A 128 -13.10 14.29 9.42
N ALA A 129 -12.47 15.08 8.55
CA ALA A 129 -11.84 16.33 8.89
C ALA A 129 -12.84 17.41 9.38
N ALA A 130 -14.07 17.39 8.88
CA ALA A 130 -15.10 18.33 9.29
C ALA A 130 -15.85 17.89 10.55
N ASN A 131 -15.85 16.60 10.91
CA ASN A 131 -16.70 16.05 11.96
C ASN A 131 -16.24 16.44 13.38
N PRO A 132 -17.04 17.21 14.15
CA PRO A 132 -16.66 17.61 15.50
C PRO A 132 -16.62 16.45 16.50
N ILE A 133 -17.44 15.41 16.31
CA ILE A 133 -17.44 14.22 17.17
C ILE A 133 -16.13 13.46 16.98
N PHE A 134 -15.70 13.28 15.71
CA PHE A 134 -14.42 12.65 15.43
C PHE A 134 -13.26 13.42 16.05
N LYS A 135 -13.23 14.75 15.89
CA LYS A 135 -12.20 15.60 16.51
C LYS A 135 -12.20 15.44 18.03
N ALA A 136 -13.34 15.55 18.68
CA ALA A 136 -13.45 15.43 20.14
C ALA A 136 -13.03 14.06 20.69
N ARG A 137 -13.16 13.00 19.88
CA ARG A 137 -12.83 11.62 20.27
C ARG A 137 -11.41 11.20 19.90
N PHE A 138 -10.75 11.87 18.96
CA PHE A 138 -9.46 11.50 18.41
C PHE A 138 -8.33 12.50 18.68
N GLN A 139 -8.64 13.80 18.75
CA GLN A 139 -7.64 14.82 19.08
C GLN A 139 -7.22 14.68 20.55
N ASP A 140 -5.92 14.76 20.78
CA ASP A 140 -5.31 14.62 22.11
C ASP A 140 -5.50 13.25 22.79
N VAL A 141 -6.02 12.26 22.05
CA VAL A 141 -6.23 10.90 22.57
C VAL A 141 -5.10 9.98 22.13
N GLY A 142 -4.56 9.20 23.06
CA GLY A 142 -3.50 8.24 22.79
C GLY A 142 -2.23 8.90 22.26
N VAL A 143 -1.88 10.06 22.80
CA VAL A 143 -0.66 10.79 22.45
C VAL A 143 0.57 10.00 22.89
N LEU A 144 1.47 9.74 21.96
CA LEU A 144 2.75 9.08 22.21
C LEU A 144 3.89 9.99 21.76
N SER A 145 4.88 10.16 22.63
CA SER A 145 6.10 10.88 22.26
C SER A 145 6.93 10.10 21.26
N LEU A 146 7.73 10.79 20.46
CA LEU A 146 8.65 10.13 19.51
C LEU A 146 9.59 9.14 20.22
N SER A 147 10.11 9.51 21.41
CA SER A 147 10.98 8.64 22.19
C SER A 147 10.29 7.36 22.66
N ALA A 148 9.02 7.44 23.08
CA ALA A 148 8.24 6.27 23.45
C ALA A 148 7.95 5.37 22.24
N LEU A 149 7.60 5.95 21.09
CA LEU A 149 7.36 5.20 19.86
C LEU A 149 8.62 4.46 19.39
N MET A 150 9.79 5.11 19.46
CA MET A 150 11.06 4.47 19.13
C MET A 150 11.43 3.35 20.09
N ALA A 151 11.24 3.56 21.40
CA ALA A 151 11.51 2.55 22.41
C ALA A 151 10.60 1.32 22.29
N LEU A 152 9.34 1.50 21.80
CA LEU A 152 8.39 0.42 21.55
C LEU A 152 8.56 -0.24 20.17
N GLY A 153 9.53 0.21 19.35
CA GLY A 153 9.71 -0.30 18.00
C GLY A 153 8.54 0.00 17.06
N GLN A 154 7.79 1.08 17.32
CA GLN A 154 6.66 1.49 16.49
C GLN A 154 7.13 1.95 15.12
N THR A 155 6.34 1.67 14.07
CA THR A 155 6.62 2.08 12.67
C THR A 155 5.38 2.73 12.04
N GLY A 156 5.52 3.16 10.77
CA GLY A 156 4.41 3.64 9.96
C GLY A 156 3.75 4.93 10.48
N PRO A 157 2.42 5.04 10.38
CA PRO A 157 1.69 6.27 10.73
C PRO A 157 1.92 6.78 12.14
N GLY A 158 2.26 5.91 13.10
CA GLY A 158 2.60 6.30 14.47
C GLY A 158 3.82 7.19 14.54
N LEU A 159 4.95 6.77 13.93
CA LEU A 159 6.19 7.56 13.87
C LEU A 159 6.03 8.81 13.01
N LYS A 160 5.40 8.69 11.85
CA LYS A 160 5.18 9.80 10.92
C LYS A 160 4.32 10.90 11.56
N ALA A 161 3.31 10.54 12.34
CA ALA A 161 2.51 11.48 13.10
C ALA A 161 3.31 12.20 14.21
N ALA A 162 4.39 11.59 14.72
CA ALA A 162 5.29 12.21 15.71
C ALA A 162 6.45 13.02 15.08
N GLY A 163 6.43 13.26 13.77
CA GLY A 163 7.41 14.10 13.07
C GLY A 163 8.60 13.35 12.45
N LEU A 164 8.68 12.01 12.57
CA LEU A 164 9.78 11.26 11.98
C LEU A 164 9.43 10.78 10.58
N ALA A 165 10.06 11.35 9.57
CA ALA A 165 9.90 10.99 8.15
C ALA A 165 10.65 9.69 7.80
N TRP A 166 10.41 8.62 8.57
CA TRP A 166 11.03 7.32 8.31
C TRP A 166 10.10 6.44 7.49
N ASP A 167 10.56 6.09 6.29
CA ASP A 167 9.85 5.22 5.36
C ASP A 167 10.87 4.34 4.63
N LEU A 168 10.70 3.02 4.72
CA LEU A 168 11.63 2.05 4.12
C LEU A 168 11.74 2.20 2.60
N ARG A 169 10.69 2.66 1.94
CA ARG A 169 10.72 2.94 0.49
C ARG A 169 11.72 4.02 0.10
N LYS A 170 12.12 4.91 1.06
CA LYS A 170 13.12 5.97 0.89
C LYS A 170 14.45 5.64 1.57
N SER A 171 14.40 5.11 2.80
CA SER A 171 15.62 4.87 3.61
C SER A 171 16.36 3.58 3.23
N GLN A 172 15.65 2.57 2.76
CA GLN A 172 16.16 1.27 2.31
C GLN A 172 15.31 0.78 1.12
N PRO A 173 15.40 1.41 -0.06
CA PRO A 173 14.57 1.09 -1.21
C PRO A 173 14.63 -0.40 -1.57
N TYR A 174 13.50 -0.94 -2.00
CA TYR A 174 13.33 -2.31 -2.46
C TYR A 174 12.37 -2.33 -3.66
N CYS A 175 12.41 -3.36 -4.47
CA CYS A 175 11.58 -3.49 -5.68
C CYS A 175 11.63 -2.27 -6.62
N GLY A 176 12.71 -1.49 -6.62
CA GLY A 176 12.84 -0.33 -7.49
C GLY A 176 12.08 0.93 -7.01
N TYR A 177 11.75 1.04 -5.71
CA TYR A 177 11.09 2.26 -5.18
C TYR A 177 11.91 3.54 -5.36
N GLU A 178 13.22 3.45 -5.60
CA GLU A 178 14.09 4.58 -5.96
C GLU A 178 13.70 5.27 -7.28
N ASP A 179 13.02 4.56 -8.16
CA ASP A 179 12.57 5.08 -9.46
C ASP A 179 11.26 5.92 -9.34
N TYR A 180 10.66 5.98 -8.14
CA TYR A 180 9.37 6.63 -7.93
C TYR A 180 9.48 7.92 -7.14
N GLU A 181 8.76 8.94 -7.61
CA GLU A 181 8.63 10.21 -6.91
C GLU A 181 7.40 10.22 -6.01
N PHE A 182 7.62 10.37 -4.72
CA PHE A 182 6.58 10.56 -3.71
C PHE A 182 7.15 11.23 -2.46
N ASP A 183 6.29 11.80 -1.66
CA ASP A 183 6.64 12.43 -0.39
C ASP A 183 6.30 11.51 0.79
N VAL A 184 7.01 11.67 1.90
CA VAL A 184 6.68 10.98 3.16
C VAL A 184 5.89 11.97 4.03
N PRO A 185 4.57 11.80 4.19
CA PRO A 185 3.79 12.70 5.01
C PRO A 185 4.16 12.57 6.48
N VAL A 186 4.31 13.70 7.16
CA VAL A 186 4.59 13.78 8.60
C VAL A 186 3.71 14.80 9.27
N ARG A 187 3.47 14.62 10.57
CA ARG A 187 2.76 15.54 11.44
C ARG A 187 3.63 15.84 12.67
N ASP A 188 3.19 16.72 13.54
CA ASP A 188 3.92 17.17 14.73
C ASP A 188 3.46 16.51 16.04
N LYS A 189 2.40 15.70 15.98
CA LYS A 189 1.78 15.07 17.15
C LYS A 189 1.22 13.69 16.82
N SER A 190 1.66 12.67 17.54
CA SER A 190 1.15 11.32 17.39
C SER A 190 -0.04 11.05 18.30
N ASP A 191 -1.17 11.70 18.03
CA ASP A 191 -2.49 11.35 18.58
C ASP A 191 -3.29 10.51 17.58
N ALA A 192 -4.45 10.03 17.99
CA ALA A 192 -5.30 9.19 17.14
C ALA A 192 -5.77 9.95 15.87
N TYR A 193 -6.03 11.27 15.99
CA TYR A 193 -6.44 12.12 14.87
C TYR A 193 -5.36 12.21 13.80
N ASN A 194 -4.14 12.58 14.18
CA ASN A 194 -3.05 12.73 13.22
C ASN A 194 -2.64 11.41 12.60
N ARG A 195 -2.70 10.29 13.34
CA ARG A 195 -2.49 8.95 12.77
C ARG A 195 -3.55 8.56 11.74
N ALA A 196 -4.79 9.02 11.90
CA ALA A 196 -5.84 8.82 10.89
C ALA A 196 -5.59 9.69 9.65
N MET A 197 -5.26 10.97 9.84
CA MET A 197 -5.00 11.89 8.74
C MET A 197 -3.79 11.50 7.90
N ILE A 198 -2.70 11.02 8.52
CA ILE A 198 -1.53 10.48 7.81
C ILE A 198 -1.93 9.36 6.82
N ARG A 199 -2.91 8.52 7.17
CA ARG A 199 -3.35 7.45 6.27
C ARG A 199 -4.01 7.98 5.00
N PHE A 200 -4.75 9.07 5.07
CA PHE A 200 -5.28 9.73 3.86
C PHE A 200 -4.15 10.32 3.01
N GLU A 201 -3.21 10.99 3.64
CA GLU A 201 -2.05 11.55 2.95
C GLU A 201 -1.21 10.44 2.27
N GLU A 202 -1.00 9.30 2.94
CA GLU A 202 -0.35 8.13 2.35
C GLU A 202 -1.15 7.55 1.18
N CYS A 203 -2.48 7.55 1.22
CA CYS A 203 -3.29 7.14 0.07
C CYS A 203 -3.02 8.00 -1.17
N TYR A 204 -2.88 9.32 -1.02
CA TYR A 204 -2.56 10.19 -2.14
C TYR A 204 -1.15 9.98 -2.69
N GLN A 205 -0.17 9.73 -1.81
CA GLN A 205 1.18 9.37 -2.26
C GLN A 205 1.19 8.01 -2.96
N SER A 206 0.43 7.03 -2.47
CA SER A 206 0.26 5.75 -3.14
C SER A 206 -0.38 5.89 -4.53
N LEU A 207 -1.40 6.74 -4.67
CA LEU A 207 -1.98 7.04 -5.99
C LEU A 207 -0.94 7.65 -6.94
N ARG A 208 -0.08 8.56 -6.45
CA ARG A 208 1.00 9.15 -7.24
C ARG A 208 1.98 8.08 -7.74
N ILE A 209 2.35 7.12 -6.88
CA ILE A 209 3.21 5.99 -7.26
C ILE A 209 2.49 5.08 -8.27
N VAL A 210 1.20 4.80 -8.06
CA VAL A 210 0.41 3.94 -8.97
C VAL A 210 0.38 4.52 -10.39
N TYR A 211 0.18 5.83 -10.57
CA TYR A 211 0.25 6.46 -11.90
C TYR A 211 1.62 6.23 -12.56
N GLN A 212 2.71 6.46 -11.84
CA GLN A 212 4.06 6.22 -12.36
C GLN A 212 4.30 4.74 -12.67
N ALA A 213 3.82 3.83 -11.82
CA ALA A 213 3.94 2.38 -12.07
C ALA A 213 3.22 1.96 -13.35
N LEU A 214 2.06 2.52 -13.64
CA LEU A 214 1.32 2.24 -14.88
C LEU A 214 2.10 2.73 -16.12
N ASP A 215 2.71 3.91 -16.05
CA ASP A 215 3.52 4.43 -17.15
C ASP A 215 4.77 3.57 -17.40
N LEU A 216 5.42 3.11 -16.33
CA LEU A 216 6.58 2.20 -16.42
C LEU A 216 6.18 0.82 -16.97
N LEU A 217 5.01 0.30 -16.58
CA LEU A 217 4.50 -0.99 -17.08
C LEU A 217 4.15 -0.93 -18.58
N ASP A 218 3.61 0.17 -19.05
CA ASP A 218 3.36 0.37 -20.49
C ASP A 218 4.67 0.42 -21.28
N ALA A 219 5.70 1.08 -20.71
CA ALA A 219 7.02 1.18 -21.34
C ALA A 219 7.79 -0.16 -21.36
N SER A 220 7.52 -1.07 -20.41
CA SER A 220 8.19 -2.37 -20.29
C SER A 220 7.37 -3.55 -20.81
N GLN A 221 6.40 -3.30 -21.68
CA GLN A 221 5.53 -4.35 -22.21
C GLN A 221 6.33 -5.44 -22.94
N GLY A 222 6.05 -6.71 -22.62
CA GLY A 222 6.72 -7.87 -23.20
C GLY A 222 8.05 -8.25 -22.53
N GLU A 223 8.52 -7.49 -21.54
CA GLU A 223 9.66 -7.90 -20.72
C GLU A 223 9.30 -9.10 -19.81
N PRO A 224 10.29 -9.91 -19.41
CA PRO A 224 10.05 -11.05 -18.52
C PRO A 224 9.55 -10.58 -17.15
N VAL A 225 8.73 -11.41 -16.49
CA VAL A 225 8.18 -11.17 -15.15
C VAL A 225 8.67 -12.18 -14.11
N MET A 226 9.56 -13.09 -14.52
CA MET A 226 10.15 -14.13 -13.68
C MET A 226 11.59 -14.37 -14.12
N VAL A 227 12.48 -14.71 -13.17
CA VAL A 227 13.85 -15.15 -13.47
C VAL A 227 13.85 -16.31 -14.48
N ALA A 228 14.85 -16.33 -15.36
CA ALA A 228 14.90 -17.29 -16.46
C ALA A 228 15.05 -18.75 -15.98
N ASP A 229 15.84 -18.99 -14.96
CA ASP A 229 16.01 -20.31 -14.35
C ASP A 229 15.05 -20.50 -13.18
N LYS A 230 13.99 -21.29 -13.41
CA LYS A 230 13.01 -21.65 -12.37
C LYS A 230 13.52 -22.71 -11.39
N LYS A 231 14.63 -23.37 -11.71
CA LYS A 231 15.30 -24.34 -10.83
C LYS A 231 16.41 -23.67 -10.06
N ILE A 232 16.03 -22.87 -9.09
CA ILE A 232 16.98 -22.22 -8.20
C ILE A 232 17.64 -23.31 -7.36
N ALA A 233 18.95 -23.50 -7.53
CA ALA A 233 19.72 -24.41 -6.68
C ALA A 233 19.77 -23.83 -5.26
N TRP A 234 19.41 -24.65 -4.29
CA TRP A 234 19.62 -24.31 -2.87
C TRP A 234 21.13 -24.22 -2.61
N PRO A 235 21.58 -23.22 -1.83
CA PRO A 235 22.98 -23.09 -1.45
C PRO A 235 23.48 -24.25 -0.60
#